data_9be5975a1f606724ca79b78946565a6c
#
_entry.id   9be5975a1f606724ca79b78946565a6c
#
_cell.length_a   1.000
_cell.length_b   1.000
_cell.length_c   1.000
_cell.angle_alpha   90.00
_cell.angle_beta   90.00
_cell.angle_gamma   90.00
#
_symmetry.space_group_name_H-M   'P 1'
#
loop_
_entity.id
_entity.type
_entity.pdbx_description
1 polymer ?
#
loop_
_entity_poly.entity_id
_entity_poly.type
_entity_poly.pdbx_seq_one_letter_code
_entity_poly.pdbx_strand_id
1 'polypeptide(L)'
;MKGKPTHQQRGLNRVKSILVTSFARYTYIYAFAGMIAYLAIFQSKFLLSGDSWAEAFYEYVYGAVTGGWQAFFELGIAGYFNFLPKLFSYGYILLGAPVEYVDYFFRVVVVLYTVACISFIAHGYNRFLIKNDALRVLLAFATLLIFYHISSFSFINVWYVGFIPIILIS
;
A
#
# COMPACT_ATOMS: atom_id res chain seq x y z
N MET A 1 47.94 -11.80 -18.38
CA MET A 1 47.54 -12.89 -17.47
C MET A 1 46.60 -12.32 -16.41
N LYS A 2 45.31 -12.70 -16.39
CA LYS A 2 44.39 -12.29 -15.31
C LYS A 2 44.62 -13.21 -14.11
N GLY A 3 45.13 -12.70 -12.99
CA GLY A 3 45.36 -13.44 -11.76
C GLY A 3 44.09 -14.12 -11.24
N LYS A 4 44.20 -15.34 -10.68
CA LYS A 4 43.06 -16.04 -10.07
C LYS A 4 42.55 -15.24 -8.90
N PRO A 5 41.21 -15.07 -8.74
CA PRO A 5 40.63 -14.32 -7.65
C PRO A 5 40.99 -14.96 -6.29
N THR A 6 41.37 -14.13 -5.32
CA THR A 6 41.68 -14.55 -3.96
C THR A 6 40.46 -15.14 -3.26
N HIS A 7 40.67 -15.93 -2.19
CA HIS A 7 39.57 -16.54 -1.42
C HIS A 7 38.58 -15.48 -0.90
N GLN A 8 39.07 -14.33 -0.50
CA GLN A 8 38.28 -13.20 -0.04
C GLN A 8 37.44 -12.59 -1.17
N GLN A 9 38.01 -12.46 -2.38
CA GLN A 9 37.24 -11.98 -3.55
C GLN A 9 36.15 -12.95 -3.98
N ARG A 10 36.35 -14.26 -3.83
CA ARG A 10 35.30 -15.27 -4.10
C ARG A 10 34.13 -15.15 -3.11
N GLY A 11 34.45 -14.97 -1.82
CA GLY A 11 33.44 -14.75 -0.78
C GLY A 11 32.57 -13.51 -1.05
N LEU A 12 33.23 -12.39 -1.36
CA LEU A 12 32.57 -11.11 -1.66
C LEU A 12 31.65 -11.20 -2.90
N ASN A 13 32.15 -11.86 -3.95
CA ASN A 13 31.39 -12.08 -5.19
C ASN A 13 30.18 -12.99 -4.96
N ARG A 14 30.30 -14.01 -4.10
CA ARG A 14 29.16 -14.87 -3.72
C ARG A 14 28.07 -14.11 -2.95
N VAL A 15 28.46 -13.31 -1.96
CA VAL A 15 27.51 -12.47 -1.21
C VAL A 15 26.81 -11.47 -2.14
N LYS A 16 27.58 -10.79 -3.00
CA LYS A 16 27.04 -9.85 -3.98
C LYS A 16 26.06 -10.53 -4.95
N SER A 17 26.37 -11.73 -5.43
CA SER A 17 25.47 -12.46 -6.32
C SER A 17 24.17 -12.87 -5.62
N ILE A 18 24.23 -13.34 -4.37
CA ILE A 18 23.04 -13.68 -3.57
C ILE A 18 22.17 -12.46 -3.37
N LEU A 19 22.75 -11.31 -2.98
CA LEU A 19 22.00 -10.07 -2.76
C LEU A 19 21.31 -9.59 -4.04
N VAL A 20 22.01 -9.59 -5.17
CA VAL A 20 21.46 -9.19 -6.47
C VAL A 20 20.31 -10.11 -6.90
N THR A 21 20.49 -11.42 -6.75
CA THR A 21 19.45 -12.39 -7.11
C THR A 21 18.23 -12.27 -6.20
N SER A 22 18.45 -12.09 -4.89
CA SER A 22 17.37 -11.88 -3.91
C SER A 22 16.62 -10.59 -4.21
N PHE A 23 17.33 -9.47 -4.44
CA PHE A 23 16.72 -8.20 -4.80
C PHE A 23 15.86 -8.34 -6.07
N ALA A 24 16.41 -8.95 -7.12
CA ALA A 24 15.69 -9.15 -8.38
C ALA A 24 14.41 -10.01 -8.22
N ARG A 25 14.40 -10.93 -7.26
CA ARG A 25 13.24 -11.80 -6.98
C ARG A 25 12.19 -11.12 -6.14
N TYR A 26 12.60 -10.28 -5.19
CA TYR A 26 11.74 -9.71 -4.17
C TYR A 26 11.64 -8.17 -4.23
N THR A 27 11.87 -7.58 -5.40
CA THR A 27 11.81 -6.10 -5.59
C THR A 27 10.53 -5.48 -5.06
N TYR A 28 9.39 -6.16 -5.22
CA TYR A 28 8.10 -5.76 -4.68
C TYR A 28 8.12 -5.64 -3.14
N ILE A 29 8.66 -6.65 -2.46
CA ILE A 29 8.73 -6.67 -0.98
C ILE A 29 9.68 -5.58 -0.48
N TYR A 30 10.82 -5.39 -1.13
CA TYR A 30 11.76 -4.33 -0.76
C TYR A 30 11.17 -2.93 -1.00
N ALA A 31 10.44 -2.74 -2.10
CA ALA A 31 9.75 -1.48 -2.36
C ALA A 31 8.67 -1.23 -1.30
N PHE A 32 7.85 -2.23 -0.98
CA PHE A 32 6.83 -2.14 0.06
C PHE A 32 7.43 -1.77 1.43
N ALA A 33 8.40 -2.56 1.90
CA ALA A 33 9.05 -2.32 3.19
C ALA A 33 9.75 -0.96 3.24
N GLY A 34 10.44 -0.58 2.16
CA GLY A 34 11.12 0.72 2.07
C GLY A 34 10.14 1.90 2.09
N MET A 35 8.99 1.79 1.43
CA MET A 35 7.95 2.82 1.46
C MET A 35 7.29 2.93 2.85
N ILE A 36 7.01 1.82 3.52
CA ILE A 36 6.51 1.84 4.91
C ILE A 36 7.55 2.48 5.84
N ALA A 37 8.82 2.10 5.72
CA ALA A 37 9.90 2.70 6.52
C ALA A 37 10.04 4.20 6.27
N TYR A 38 9.96 4.63 5.00
CA TYR A 38 9.95 6.06 4.65
C TYR A 38 8.81 6.81 5.33
N LEU A 39 7.58 6.31 5.24
CA LEU A 39 6.43 6.93 5.89
C LEU A 39 6.59 6.96 7.42
N ALA A 40 7.07 5.89 8.03
CA ALA A 40 7.28 5.82 9.46
C ALA A 40 8.34 6.81 9.97
N ILE A 41 9.42 7.01 9.23
CA ILE A 41 10.52 7.89 9.64
C ILE A 41 10.21 9.35 9.34
N PHE A 42 9.76 9.66 8.12
CA PHE A 42 9.65 11.02 7.65
C PHE A 42 8.23 11.59 7.72
N GLN A 43 7.21 10.72 7.85
CA GLN A 43 5.80 11.09 7.85
C GLN A 43 5.05 10.52 9.07
N SER A 44 5.75 10.37 10.19
CA SER A 44 5.19 9.79 11.42
C SER A 44 3.96 10.54 11.93
N LYS A 45 3.93 11.88 11.83
CA LYS A 45 2.76 12.68 12.20
C LYS A 45 1.53 12.33 11.37
N PHE A 46 1.72 12.10 10.07
CA PHE A 46 0.64 11.66 9.17
C PHE A 46 0.14 10.26 9.55
N LEU A 47 1.04 9.32 9.84
CA LEU A 47 0.65 7.97 10.24
C LEU A 47 -0.10 7.94 11.58
N LEU A 48 0.26 8.83 12.50
CA LEU A 48 -0.36 8.93 13.82
C LEU A 48 -1.58 9.85 13.85
N SER A 49 -1.85 10.62 12.80
CA SER A 49 -3.11 11.35 12.66
C SER A 49 -4.19 10.38 12.16
N GLY A 50 -5.32 10.28 12.82
CA GLY A 50 -6.46 9.52 12.31
C GLY A 50 -6.92 10.04 10.92
N ASP A 51 -7.78 9.30 10.27
CA ASP A 51 -8.42 9.69 9.01
C ASP A 51 -9.90 10.00 9.26
N SER A 52 -10.15 11.19 9.79
CA SER A 52 -11.48 11.63 10.26
C SER A 52 -12.23 12.39 9.17
N TRP A 53 -12.55 11.74 8.07
CA TRP A 53 -13.51 12.33 7.14
C TRP A 53 -14.94 12.07 7.64
N ALA A 54 -15.70 13.14 7.86
CA ALA A 54 -17.06 13.05 8.35
C ALA A 54 -17.94 12.09 7.52
N GLU A 55 -17.78 12.12 6.20
CA GLU A 55 -18.47 11.23 5.28
C GLU A 55 -18.11 9.75 5.52
N ALA A 56 -16.84 9.45 5.78
CA ALA A 56 -16.41 8.07 6.07
C ALA A 56 -17.06 7.54 7.34
N PHE A 57 -17.18 8.39 8.37
CA PHE A 57 -17.86 8.01 9.61
C PHE A 57 -19.35 7.77 9.39
N TYR A 58 -20.06 8.71 8.79
CA TYR A 58 -21.51 8.59 8.58
C TYR A 58 -21.87 7.48 7.59
N GLU A 59 -21.15 7.38 6.51
CA GLU A 59 -21.50 6.45 5.44
C GLU A 59 -21.12 5.00 5.77
N TYR A 60 -20.00 4.80 6.47
CA TYR A 60 -19.47 3.44 6.67
C TYR A 60 -19.57 2.95 8.10
N VAL A 61 -19.17 3.76 9.07
CA VAL A 61 -19.14 3.34 10.48
C VAL A 61 -20.54 3.37 11.08
N TYR A 62 -21.23 4.50 10.95
CA TYR A 62 -22.59 4.66 11.50
C TYR A 62 -23.57 3.65 10.86
N GLY A 63 -23.50 3.47 9.54
CA GLY A 63 -24.27 2.46 8.84
C GLY A 63 -24.01 1.04 9.35
N ALA A 64 -22.74 0.70 9.61
CA ALA A 64 -22.36 -0.61 10.14
C ALA A 64 -22.87 -0.84 11.56
N VAL A 65 -22.89 0.22 12.40
CA VAL A 65 -23.35 0.13 13.79
C VAL A 65 -24.89 0.06 13.88
N THR A 66 -25.62 0.85 13.09
CA THR A 66 -27.06 1.03 13.23
C THR A 66 -27.91 0.21 12.26
N GLY A 67 -27.45 0.04 11.03
CA GLY A 67 -28.20 -0.56 9.93
C GLY A 67 -27.93 -2.06 9.73
N GLY A 68 -26.98 -2.64 10.44
CA GLY A 68 -26.60 -4.05 10.27
C GLY A 68 -26.28 -4.41 8.81
N TRP A 69 -26.51 -5.65 8.41
CA TRP A 69 -26.20 -6.12 7.05
C TRP A 69 -27.00 -5.45 5.94
N GLN A 70 -28.15 -4.87 6.23
CA GLN A 70 -28.94 -4.15 5.24
C GLN A 70 -28.18 -2.89 4.75
N ALA A 71 -27.64 -2.09 5.67
CA ALA A 71 -26.86 -0.91 5.32
C ALA A 71 -25.57 -1.23 4.53
N PHE A 72 -25.05 -2.45 4.65
CA PHE A 72 -23.91 -2.87 3.82
C PHE A 72 -24.24 -2.82 2.32
N PHE A 73 -25.45 -3.20 1.92
CA PHE A 73 -25.89 -3.24 0.53
C PHE A 73 -26.50 -1.93 0.02
N GLU A 74 -26.70 -0.93 0.88
CA GLU A 74 -27.19 0.37 0.47
C GLU A 74 -26.16 1.13 -0.36
N LEU A 75 -26.65 1.98 -1.28
CA LEU A 75 -25.79 2.91 -1.99
C LEU A 75 -25.30 4.00 -1.05
N GLY A 76 -24.05 4.46 -1.25
CA GLY A 76 -23.53 5.60 -0.52
C GLY A 76 -24.21 6.92 -0.88
N ILE A 77 -23.91 8.00 -0.15
CA ILE A 77 -24.47 9.35 -0.36
C ILE A 77 -24.27 9.80 -1.82
N ALA A 78 -23.16 9.43 -2.45
CA ALA A 78 -22.87 9.75 -3.86
C ALA A 78 -23.59 8.84 -4.88
N GLY A 79 -24.45 7.92 -4.44
CA GLY A 79 -25.24 7.04 -5.29
C GLY A 79 -24.48 5.85 -5.89
N TYR A 80 -23.28 5.56 -5.43
CA TYR A 80 -22.51 4.38 -5.84
C TYR A 80 -22.16 3.46 -4.67
N PHE A 81 -21.90 2.19 -4.99
CA PHE A 81 -21.63 1.16 -4.00
C PHE A 81 -20.13 1.08 -3.67
N ASN A 82 -19.78 1.53 -2.48
CA ASN A 82 -18.42 1.53 -1.96
C ASN A 82 -18.08 0.22 -1.25
N PHE A 83 -17.87 -0.87 -2.00
CA PHE A 83 -17.69 -2.20 -1.43
C PHE A 83 -16.54 -2.30 -0.43
N LEU A 84 -15.33 -1.89 -0.82
CA LEU A 84 -14.14 -2.04 0.03
C LEU A 84 -14.20 -1.23 1.32
N PRO A 85 -14.53 0.08 1.30
CA PRO A 85 -14.76 0.85 2.52
C PRO A 85 -15.75 0.20 3.47
N LYS A 86 -16.90 -0.22 2.94
CA LYS A 86 -17.92 -0.91 3.74
C LYS A 86 -17.41 -2.23 4.31
N LEU A 87 -16.72 -3.04 3.51
CA LEU A 87 -16.15 -4.31 3.96
C LEU A 87 -15.21 -4.13 5.16
N PHE A 88 -14.30 -3.15 5.09
CA PHE A 88 -13.38 -2.86 6.19
C PHE A 88 -14.09 -2.31 7.42
N SER A 89 -15.06 -1.41 7.24
CA SER A 89 -15.83 -0.84 8.36
C SER A 89 -16.66 -1.89 9.07
N TYR A 90 -17.38 -2.72 8.31
CA TYR A 90 -18.16 -3.82 8.87
C TYR A 90 -17.26 -4.85 9.54
N GLY A 91 -16.12 -5.21 8.94
CA GLY A 91 -15.14 -6.09 9.56
C GLY A 91 -14.63 -5.54 10.89
N TYR A 92 -14.33 -4.24 10.97
CA TYR A 92 -13.88 -3.58 12.20
C TYR A 92 -14.94 -3.68 13.32
N ILE A 93 -16.20 -3.38 13.00
CA ILE A 93 -17.31 -3.43 13.96
C ILE A 93 -17.60 -4.87 14.40
N LEU A 94 -17.61 -5.83 13.46
CA LEU A 94 -17.84 -7.25 13.77
C LEU A 94 -16.76 -7.85 14.67
N LEU A 95 -15.53 -7.36 14.61
CA LEU A 95 -14.45 -7.75 15.53
C LEU A 95 -14.63 -7.17 16.93
N GLY A 96 -15.66 -6.35 17.18
CA GLY A 96 -15.91 -5.70 18.47
C GLY A 96 -14.85 -4.66 18.84
N ALA A 97 -14.14 -4.12 17.86
CA ALA A 97 -13.11 -3.13 18.11
C ALA A 97 -13.72 -1.78 18.54
N PRO A 98 -13.08 -1.03 19.48
CA PRO A 98 -13.61 0.22 19.99
C PRO A 98 -13.73 1.29 18.89
N VAL A 99 -14.89 1.92 18.78
CA VAL A 99 -15.19 2.93 17.74
C VAL A 99 -14.24 4.13 17.81
N GLU A 100 -13.70 4.44 18.98
CA GLU A 100 -12.75 5.53 19.22
C GLU A 100 -11.44 5.38 18.41
N TYR A 101 -11.08 4.16 18.01
CA TYR A 101 -9.86 3.89 17.24
C TYR A 101 -10.11 3.66 15.75
N VAL A 102 -11.33 3.83 15.26
CA VAL A 102 -11.69 3.56 13.86
C VAL A 102 -10.92 4.44 12.88
N ASP A 103 -10.66 5.70 13.23
CA ASP A 103 -9.89 6.62 12.38
C ASP A 103 -8.44 6.16 12.19
N TYR A 104 -7.82 5.62 13.24
CA TYR A 104 -6.48 5.02 13.15
C TYR A 104 -6.50 3.75 12.33
N PHE A 105 -7.52 2.92 12.50
CA PHE A 105 -7.70 1.73 11.68
C PHE A 105 -7.82 2.09 10.20
N PHE A 106 -8.64 3.09 9.86
CA PHE A 106 -8.77 3.56 8.48
C PHE A 106 -7.43 4.07 7.94
N ARG A 107 -6.68 4.83 8.74
CA ARG A 107 -5.34 5.28 8.34
C ARG A 107 -4.41 4.11 8.04
N VAL A 108 -4.37 3.10 8.88
CA VAL A 108 -3.55 1.90 8.68
C VAL A 108 -3.97 1.18 7.39
N VAL A 109 -5.27 0.97 7.18
CA VAL A 109 -5.79 0.33 5.96
C VAL A 109 -5.40 1.11 4.71
N VAL A 110 -5.59 2.43 4.71
CA VAL A 110 -5.23 3.33 3.60
C VAL A 110 -3.75 3.22 3.27
N VAL A 111 -2.88 3.31 4.28
CA VAL A 111 -1.43 3.24 4.08
C VAL A 111 -1.01 1.89 3.53
N LEU A 112 -1.44 0.80 4.15
CA LEU A 112 -1.07 -0.55 3.70
C LEU A 112 -1.59 -0.84 2.29
N TYR A 113 -2.84 -0.50 2.00
CA TYR A 113 -3.44 -0.69 0.69
C TYR A 113 -2.70 0.13 -0.39
N THR A 114 -2.48 1.43 -0.14
CA THR A 114 -1.80 2.32 -1.09
C THR A 114 -0.38 1.84 -1.37
N VAL A 115 0.38 1.55 -0.32
CA VAL A 115 1.76 1.08 -0.47
C VAL A 115 1.80 -0.27 -1.17
N ALA A 116 0.85 -1.19 -0.90
CA ALA A 116 0.76 -2.46 -1.59
C ALA A 116 0.50 -2.28 -3.09
N CYS A 117 -0.49 -1.46 -3.45
CA CYS A 117 -0.82 -1.19 -4.85
C CYS A 117 0.32 -0.50 -5.61
N ILE A 118 0.95 0.51 -5.01
CA ILE A 118 2.06 1.24 -5.65
C ILE A 118 3.32 0.37 -5.75
N SER A 119 3.62 -0.43 -4.73
CA SER A 119 4.79 -1.31 -4.76
C SER A 119 4.68 -2.37 -5.86
N PHE A 120 3.47 -2.67 -6.34
CA PHE A 120 3.26 -3.56 -7.47
C PHE A 120 3.97 -3.09 -8.74
N ILE A 121 4.23 -1.80 -8.91
CA ILE A 121 5.07 -1.27 -10.00
C ILE A 121 6.46 -1.95 -9.99
N ALA A 122 7.02 -2.19 -8.80
CA ALA A 122 8.31 -2.85 -8.65
C ALA A 122 8.25 -4.38 -8.83
N HIS A 123 7.07 -4.98 -8.97
CA HIS A 123 6.93 -6.43 -9.09
C HIS A 123 7.65 -6.98 -10.32
N GLY A 124 8.26 -8.16 -10.19
CA GLY A 124 9.00 -8.81 -11.26
C GLY A 124 8.19 -9.10 -12.53
N TYR A 125 6.86 -9.21 -12.39
CA TYR A 125 5.93 -9.32 -13.51
C TYR A 125 6.06 -8.15 -14.51
N ASN A 126 6.33 -6.94 -14.01
CA ASN A 126 6.43 -5.72 -14.83
C ASN A 126 7.78 -5.57 -15.56
N ARG A 127 8.63 -6.62 -15.60
CA ARG A 127 9.89 -6.61 -16.36
C ARG A 127 9.70 -6.48 -17.87
N PHE A 128 8.53 -6.79 -18.38
CA PHE A 128 8.22 -6.60 -19.80
C PHE A 128 8.14 -5.12 -20.18
N LEU A 129 7.71 -4.25 -19.23
CA LEU A 129 7.67 -2.80 -19.41
C LEU A 129 9.03 -2.16 -19.08
N ILE A 130 9.59 -2.52 -17.93
CA ILE A 130 10.81 -1.91 -17.41
C ILE A 130 11.75 -3.02 -16.93
N LYS A 131 12.80 -3.30 -17.71
CA LYS A 131 13.76 -4.38 -17.43
C LYS A 131 14.61 -4.12 -16.18
N ASN A 132 14.90 -2.86 -15.86
CA ASN A 132 15.76 -2.46 -14.76
C ASN A 132 14.98 -2.50 -13.43
N ASP A 133 15.38 -3.40 -12.53
CA ASP A 133 14.75 -3.59 -11.22
C ASP A 133 14.84 -2.33 -10.33
N ALA A 134 15.98 -1.64 -10.34
CA ALA A 134 16.17 -0.42 -9.56
C ALA A 134 15.27 0.72 -10.07
N LEU A 135 15.10 0.83 -11.38
CA LEU A 135 14.22 1.84 -11.98
C LEU A 135 12.76 1.60 -11.62
N ARG A 136 12.31 0.33 -11.58
CA ARG A 136 10.94 0.02 -11.11
C ARG A 136 10.72 0.41 -9.66
N VAL A 137 11.69 0.14 -8.77
CA VAL A 137 11.62 0.57 -7.37
C VAL A 137 11.59 2.09 -7.26
N LEU A 138 12.45 2.80 -8.01
CA LEU A 138 12.47 4.26 -8.04
C LEU A 138 11.14 4.84 -8.51
N LEU A 139 10.54 4.28 -9.56
CA LEU A 139 9.22 4.71 -10.04
C LEU A 139 8.12 4.46 -9.02
N ALA A 140 8.15 3.34 -8.31
CA ALA A 140 7.21 3.10 -7.23
C ALA A 140 7.32 4.18 -6.12
N PHE A 141 8.54 4.52 -5.71
CA PHE A 141 8.75 5.62 -4.75
C PHE A 141 8.32 6.98 -5.29
N ALA A 142 8.62 7.31 -6.53
CA ALA A 142 8.17 8.56 -7.15
C ALA A 142 6.63 8.63 -7.19
N THR A 143 5.97 7.52 -7.51
CA THR A 143 4.51 7.41 -7.48
C THR A 143 3.96 7.64 -6.07
N LEU A 144 4.56 7.04 -5.04
CA LEU A 144 4.18 7.27 -3.65
C LEU A 144 4.26 8.75 -3.28
N LEU A 145 5.35 9.43 -3.65
CA LEU A 145 5.54 10.86 -3.34
C LEU A 145 4.49 11.73 -4.03
N ILE A 146 4.13 11.41 -5.27
CA ILE A 146 3.07 12.12 -6.00
C ILE A 146 1.73 11.91 -5.30
N PHE A 147 1.36 10.68 -5.00
CA PHE A 147 0.11 10.37 -4.31
C PHE A 147 0.03 10.94 -2.89
N TYR A 148 1.15 11.03 -2.19
CA TYR A 148 1.22 11.63 -0.87
C TYR A 148 0.80 13.11 -0.88
N HIS A 149 1.19 13.85 -1.91
CA HIS A 149 0.83 15.27 -2.04
C HIS A 149 -0.60 15.53 -2.55
N ILE A 150 -1.24 14.56 -3.18
CA ILE A 150 -2.59 14.69 -3.74
C ILE A 150 -3.55 14.06 -2.74
N SER A 151 -3.87 14.60 -1.62
CA SER A 151 -4.95 14.15 -0.67
C SER A 151 -5.59 12.74 -0.91
N SER A 152 -4.92 11.90 -1.70
CA SER A 152 -5.37 10.56 -2.13
C SER A 152 -5.22 9.51 -1.04
N PHE A 153 -4.56 9.84 0.07
CA PHE A 153 -4.42 9.01 1.26
C PHE A 153 -5.63 9.16 2.19
N SER A 154 -6.82 9.40 1.66
CA SER A 154 -8.04 9.34 2.44
C SER A 154 -8.75 8.00 2.24
N PHE A 155 -9.43 7.53 3.25
CA PHE A 155 -10.17 6.27 3.23
C PHE A 155 -11.24 6.21 2.13
N ILE A 156 -11.80 7.37 1.74
CA ILE A 156 -12.79 7.46 0.67
C ILE A 156 -12.15 7.32 -0.71
N ASN A 157 -10.99 7.94 -0.94
CA ASN A 157 -10.41 8.08 -2.26
C ASN A 157 -9.32 7.05 -2.60
N VAL A 158 -8.75 6.38 -1.60
CA VAL A 158 -7.60 5.49 -1.76
C VAL A 158 -7.86 4.32 -2.72
N TRP A 159 -9.09 3.92 -2.88
CA TRP A 159 -9.48 2.75 -3.68
C TRP A 159 -9.15 2.91 -5.17
N TYR A 160 -9.04 4.15 -5.65
CA TYR A 160 -8.62 4.44 -7.02
C TYR A 160 -7.17 3.99 -7.30
N VAL A 161 -6.32 3.93 -6.28
CA VAL A 161 -4.94 3.43 -6.40
C VAL A 161 -4.91 1.95 -6.81
N GLY A 162 -5.97 1.20 -6.52
CA GLY A 162 -6.15 -0.19 -6.92
C GLY A 162 -6.19 -0.41 -8.44
N PHE A 163 -6.45 0.62 -9.23
CA PHE A 163 -6.34 0.53 -10.69
C PHE A 163 -4.90 0.33 -11.18
N ILE A 164 -3.88 0.74 -10.39
CA ILE A 164 -2.46 0.56 -10.77
C ILE A 164 -2.13 -0.90 -11.04
N PRO A 165 -2.33 -1.86 -10.12
CA PRO A 165 -2.07 -3.26 -10.40
C PRO A 165 -2.97 -3.82 -11.51
N ILE A 166 -4.23 -3.39 -11.60
CA ILE A 166 -5.16 -3.86 -12.64
C ILE A 166 -4.63 -3.48 -14.02
N ILE A 167 -4.25 -2.21 -14.23
CA ILE A 167 -3.70 -1.73 -15.50
C ILE A 167 -2.37 -2.42 -15.85
N LEU A 168 -1.56 -2.76 -14.85
CA LEU A 168 -0.27 -3.41 -15.07
C LEU A 168 -0.39 -4.91 -15.36
N ILE A 169 -1.52 -5.54 -15.05
CA ILE A 169 -1.78 -6.97 -15.31
C ILE A 169 -2.53 -7.16 -16.65
N SER A 170 -3.34 -6.17 -17.08
CA SER A 170 -4.10 -6.21 -18.33
C SER A 170 -3.21 -6.09 -19.57
#